data_728cc10a295ac899288add9427e18389
#
_entry.id   728cc10a295ac899288add9427e18389
#
_cell.length_a   1.000
_cell.length_b   1.000
_cell.length_c   1.000
_cell.angle_alpha   90.00
_cell.angle_beta   90.00
_cell.angle_gamma   90.00
#
_symmetry.space_group_name_H-M   'P 1'
#
loop_
_entity.id
_entity.type
_entity.pdbx_description
1 polymer ?
#
loop_
_entity_poly.entity_id
_entity_poly.type
_entity_poly.pdbx_seq_one_letter_code
_entity_poly.pdbx_strand_id
1 'polypeptide(L)'
;MKTRVAVMFGGKSVEHEVSVISGIQAIMSMDQEKYEVIPVYLTKKNEMYVGEEIGKIEAYKDIPGLLSKSQRVILVNEDDHIVLMPYPVRLFGKKSIEVDIAFPIVHGTNVEDGALQGYLKTIGIPFVGCDVTSSALGMDKYASKVVLKENGVPVLDGYCFTTSDYAEIDSILDKVEKEIGYPAIVKPVDLGSSVGISVARNRS
;
A
#
# COMPACT_ATOMS: atom_id res chain seq x y z
N MET A 1 -20.57 3.11 -22.71
CA MET A 1 -19.10 3.03 -22.64
C MET A 1 -18.78 2.43 -21.28
N LYS A 2 -17.83 1.49 -21.16
CA LYS A 2 -17.43 0.93 -19.87
C LYS A 2 -16.50 1.91 -19.14
N THR A 3 -16.56 1.95 -17.80
CA THR A 3 -15.60 2.71 -17.00
C THR A 3 -14.27 1.96 -16.96
N ARG A 4 -13.18 2.63 -17.30
CA ARG A 4 -11.81 2.08 -17.33
C ARG A 4 -11.19 2.15 -15.94
N VAL A 5 -11.00 0.99 -15.33
CA VAL A 5 -10.55 0.87 -13.95
C VAL A 5 -9.13 0.32 -13.90
N ALA A 6 -8.18 1.13 -13.46
CA ALA A 6 -6.83 0.66 -13.17
C ALA A 6 -6.80 -0.04 -11.81
N VAL A 7 -6.80 -1.37 -11.80
CA VAL A 7 -6.64 -2.16 -10.58
C VAL A 7 -5.15 -2.28 -10.27
N MET A 8 -4.72 -1.54 -9.23
CA MET A 8 -3.31 -1.41 -8.86
C MET A 8 -2.99 -2.33 -7.70
N PHE A 9 -1.94 -3.15 -7.79
CA PHE A 9 -1.57 -4.11 -6.76
C PHE A 9 -0.08 -4.43 -6.76
N GLY A 10 0.43 -5.02 -5.67
CA GLY A 10 1.85 -5.23 -5.41
C GLY A 10 2.44 -4.09 -4.58
N GLY A 11 3.55 -3.51 -5.03
CA GLY A 11 4.21 -2.36 -4.41
C GLY A 11 5.40 -2.71 -3.50
N LYS A 12 6.11 -1.68 -3.04
CA LYS A 12 7.28 -1.80 -2.16
C LYS A 12 6.85 -1.98 -0.70
N SER A 13 6.38 -3.17 -0.38
CA SER A 13 5.88 -3.51 0.95
C SER A 13 6.31 -4.92 1.33
N VAL A 14 6.33 -5.22 2.63
CA VAL A 14 6.49 -6.58 3.16
C VAL A 14 5.29 -7.47 2.84
N GLU A 15 4.16 -6.87 2.49
CA GLU A 15 2.90 -7.53 2.15
C GLU A 15 2.66 -7.59 0.62
N HIS A 16 3.72 -7.42 -0.17
CA HIS A 16 3.68 -7.40 -1.64
C HIS A 16 2.94 -8.60 -2.25
N GLU A 17 3.28 -9.81 -1.84
CA GLU A 17 2.70 -11.05 -2.36
C GLU A 17 1.21 -11.17 -1.99
N VAL A 18 0.84 -10.71 -0.80
CA VAL A 18 -0.57 -10.65 -0.36
C VAL A 18 -1.36 -9.70 -1.26
N SER A 19 -0.79 -8.54 -1.57
CA SER A 19 -1.40 -7.57 -2.49
C SER A 19 -1.57 -8.14 -3.90
N VAL A 20 -0.62 -8.92 -4.42
CA VAL A 20 -0.76 -9.60 -5.71
C VAL A 20 -1.95 -10.55 -5.71
N ILE A 21 -2.08 -11.39 -4.68
CA ILE A 21 -3.21 -12.33 -4.56
C ILE A 21 -4.54 -11.59 -4.48
N SER A 22 -4.64 -10.60 -3.59
CA SER A 22 -5.86 -9.80 -3.39
C SER A 22 -6.25 -9.03 -4.65
N GLY A 23 -5.27 -8.43 -5.35
CA GLY A 23 -5.50 -7.71 -6.60
C GLY A 23 -6.07 -8.59 -7.70
N ILE A 24 -5.52 -9.79 -7.87
CA ILE A 24 -6.02 -10.75 -8.87
C ILE A 24 -7.42 -11.25 -8.49
N GLN A 25 -7.69 -11.51 -7.21
CA GLN A 25 -9.04 -11.88 -6.75
C GLN A 25 -10.05 -10.75 -7.02
N ALA A 26 -9.67 -9.50 -6.77
CA ALA A 26 -10.51 -8.36 -7.09
C ALA A 26 -10.81 -8.27 -8.60
N ILE A 27 -9.79 -8.38 -9.46
CA ILE A 27 -9.94 -8.40 -10.93
C ILE A 27 -10.94 -9.47 -11.38
N MET A 28 -10.82 -10.69 -10.85
CA MET A 28 -11.71 -11.81 -11.19
C MET A 28 -13.15 -11.59 -10.73
N SER A 29 -13.36 -10.77 -9.68
CA SER A 29 -14.68 -10.49 -9.10
C SER A 29 -15.39 -9.29 -9.74
N MET A 30 -14.69 -8.50 -10.55
CA MET A 30 -15.26 -7.31 -11.19
C MET A 30 -16.21 -7.66 -12.32
N ASP A 31 -17.30 -6.90 -12.43
CA ASP A 31 -18.30 -7.01 -13.50
C ASP A 31 -17.70 -6.50 -14.82
N GLN A 32 -17.30 -7.45 -15.67
CA GLN A 32 -16.70 -7.17 -16.99
C GLN A 32 -17.69 -6.54 -17.99
N GLU A 33 -19.00 -6.52 -17.71
CA GLU A 33 -19.96 -5.83 -18.57
C GLU A 33 -19.97 -4.32 -18.29
N LYS A 34 -19.72 -3.93 -17.04
CA LYS A 34 -19.70 -2.51 -16.61
C LYS A 34 -18.32 -1.88 -16.70
N TYR A 35 -17.27 -2.66 -16.43
CA TYR A 35 -15.91 -2.16 -16.28
C TYR A 35 -14.98 -2.71 -17.36
N GLU A 36 -14.11 -1.86 -17.86
CA GLU A 36 -12.90 -2.25 -18.57
C GLU A 36 -11.77 -2.32 -17.53
N VAL A 37 -11.41 -3.52 -17.13
CA VAL A 37 -10.43 -3.75 -16.06
C VAL A 37 -9.03 -3.75 -16.63
N ILE A 38 -8.18 -2.86 -16.11
CA ILE A 38 -6.79 -2.70 -16.51
C ILE A 38 -5.90 -3.10 -15.32
N PRO A 39 -5.36 -4.32 -15.31
CA PRO A 39 -4.44 -4.75 -14.26
C PRO A 39 -3.14 -3.95 -14.32
N VAL A 40 -2.75 -3.35 -13.19
CA VAL A 40 -1.52 -2.55 -13.03
C VAL A 40 -0.68 -3.13 -11.89
N TYR A 41 0.39 -3.82 -12.23
CA TYR A 41 1.31 -4.40 -11.27
C TYR A 41 2.39 -3.39 -10.85
N LEU A 42 2.51 -3.17 -9.55
CA LEU A 42 3.58 -2.40 -8.94
C LEU A 42 4.66 -3.36 -8.44
N THR A 43 5.86 -3.26 -8.97
CA THR A 43 7.01 -4.06 -8.50
C THR A 43 7.43 -3.66 -7.08
N LYS A 44 8.34 -4.45 -6.47
CA LYS A 44 9.00 -4.07 -5.20
C LYS A 44 9.87 -2.80 -5.30
N LYS A 45 9.98 -2.20 -6.49
CA LYS A 45 10.61 -0.88 -6.72
C LYS A 45 9.58 0.21 -7.04
N ASN A 46 8.28 -0.09 -6.89
CA ASN A 46 7.15 0.76 -7.28
C ASN A 46 7.14 1.14 -8.78
N GLU A 47 7.76 0.34 -9.64
CA GLU A 47 7.62 0.47 -11.09
C GLU A 47 6.30 -0.16 -11.52
N MET A 48 5.56 0.52 -12.40
CA MET A 48 4.24 0.07 -12.88
C MET A 48 4.37 -0.70 -14.19
N TYR A 49 3.65 -1.82 -14.29
CA TYR A 49 3.60 -2.65 -15.48
C TYR A 49 2.16 -3.03 -15.83
N VAL A 50 1.87 -3.08 -17.13
CA VAL A 50 0.61 -3.58 -17.71
C VAL A 50 0.88 -4.65 -18.76
N GLY A 51 -0.07 -5.55 -18.99
CA GLY A 51 0.05 -6.62 -19.99
C GLY A 51 -0.97 -7.72 -19.76
N GLU A 52 -1.16 -8.57 -20.77
CA GLU A 52 -2.16 -9.64 -20.73
C GLU A 52 -1.98 -10.66 -19.60
N GLU A 53 -0.72 -10.89 -19.20
CA GLU A 53 -0.38 -11.84 -18.14
C GLU A 53 -0.43 -11.24 -16.73
N ILE A 54 -0.48 -9.90 -16.59
CA ILE A 54 -0.44 -9.21 -15.28
C ILE A 54 -1.64 -9.61 -14.39
N GLY A 55 -2.80 -9.90 -14.96
CA GLY A 55 -3.98 -10.35 -14.21
C GLY A 55 -4.03 -11.85 -13.89
N LYS A 56 -2.96 -12.62 -14.15
CA LYS A 56 -2.93 -14.09 -13.98
C LYS A 56 -1.97 -14.50 -12.88
N ILE A 57 -2.45 -15.18 -11.84
CA ILE A 57 -1.63 -15.53 -10.67
C ILE A 57 -0.43 -16.42 -11.02
N GLU A 58 -0.58 -17.30 -11.99
CA GLU A 58 0.46 -18.24 -12.41
C GLU A 58 1.70 -17.53 -12.98
N ALA A 59 1.51 -16.35 -13.57
CA ALA A 59 2.60 -15.56 -14.16
C ALA A 59 3.60 -15.06 -13.10
N TYR A 60 3.18 -14.95 -11.84
CA TYR A 60 4.01 -14.49 -10.73
C TYR A 60 5.00 -15.53 -10.20
N LYS A 61 4.97 -16.75 -10.72
CA LYS A 61 6.00 -17.77 -10.46
C LYS A 61 7.35 -17.40 -11.12
N ASP A 62 7.31 -16.61 -12.19
CA ASP A 62 8.50 -16.10 -12.90
C ASP A 62 8.35 -14.60 -13.16
N ILE A 63 8.65 -13.78 -12.14
CA ILE A 63 8.56 -12.30 -12.24
C ILE A 63 9.44 -11.73 -13.37
N PRO A 64 10.72 -12.15 -13.55
CA PRO A 64 11.52 -11.66 -14.67
C PRO A 64 10.89 -11.96 -16.04
N GLY A 65 10.36 -13.18 -16.23
CA GLY A 65 9.66 -13.58 -17.46
C GLY A 65 8.36 -12.78 -17.66
N LEU A 66 7.59 -12.54 -16.61
CA LEU A 66 6.40 -11.69 -16.64
C LEU A 66 6.74 -10.27 -17.09
N LEU A 67 7.72 -9.62 -16.46
CA LEU A 67 8.09 -8.24 -16.77
C LEU A 67 8.66 -8.10 -18.19
N SER A 68 9.38 -9.10 -18.69
CA SER A 68 9.92 -9.09 -20.07
C SER A 68 8.83 -9.08 -21.15
N LYS A 69 7.64 -9.62 -20.85
CA LYS A 69 6.47 -9.67 -21.74
C LYS A 69 5.49 -8.54 -21.49
N SER A 70 5.69 -7.77 -20.43
CA SER A 70 4.83 -6.67 -20.01
C SER A 70 5.36 -5.32 -20.48
N GLN A 71 4.50 -4.30 -20.47
CA GLN A 71 4.88 -2.92 -20.76
C GLN A 71 5.03 -2.15 -19.46
N ARG A 72 6.24 -1.61 -19.23
CA ARG A 72 6.43 -0.62 -18.16
C ARG A 72 5.68 0.66 -18.53
N VAL A 73 4.98 1.23 -17.55
CA VAL A 73 4.17 2.44 -17.73
C VAL A 73 4.41 3.41 -16.58
N ILE A 74 3.99 4.66 -16.78
CA ILE A 74 3.81 5.67 -15.74
C ILE A 74 2.37 6.16 -15.81
N LEU A 75 1.73 6.40 -14.68
CA LEU A 75 0.40 6.97 -14.61
C LEU A 75 0.53 8.49 -14.50
N VAL A 76 0.00 9.23 -15.46
CA VAL A 76 0.15 10.68 -15.53
C VAL A 76 -1.15 11.35 -15.94
N ASN A 77 -1.25 12.66 -15.69
CA ASN A 77 -2.23 13.53 -16.31
C ASN A 77 -1.59 14.14 -17.58
N GLU A 78 -2.20 13.89 -18.73
CA GLU A 78 -1.81 14.40 -20.04
C GLU A 78 -3.00 15.16 -20.62
N ASP A 79 -2.93 16.48 -20.69
CA ASP A 79 -3.97 17.38 -21.22
C ASP A 79 -5.38 17.09 -20.63
N ASP A 80 -5.47 17.03 -19.30
CA ASP A 80 -6.68 16.70 -18.52
C ASP A 80 -7.21 15.26 -18.69
N HIS A 81 -6.45 14.39 -19.34
CA HIS A 81 -6.71 12.95 -19.42
C HIS A 81 -5.73 12.16 -18.55
N ILE A 82 -6.25 11.26 -17.76
CA ILE A 82 -5.38 10.35 -16.98
C ILE A 82 -5.03 9.15 -17.85
N VAL A 83 -3.74 8.91 -18.02
CA VAL A 83 -3.23 7.84 -18.87
C VAL A 83 -2.12 7.02 -18.23
N LEU A 84 -2.08 5.73 -18.53
CA LEU A 84 -0.93 4.86 -18.35
C LEU A 84 -0.05 5.00 -19.59
N MET A 85 0.97 5.85 -19.48
CA MET A 85 1.90 6.18 -20.56
C MET A 85 3.05 5.16 -20.61
N PRO A 86 3.34 4.55 -21.77
CA PRO A 86 4.49 3.65 -21.91
C PRO A 86 5.82 4.33 -21.54
N TYR A 87 6.65 3.66 -20.77
CA TYR A 87 7.97 4.16 -20.38
C TYR A 87 9.08 3.16 -20.75
N PRO A 88 10.19 3.58 -21.36
CA PRO A 88 10.44 4.94 -21.86
C PRO A 88 9.55 5.30 -23.05
N VAL A 89 9.24 6.59 -23.17
CA VAL A 89 8.48 7.12 -24.32
C VAL A 89 9.29 6.90 -25.61
N ARG A 90 8.65 6.33 -26.64
CA ARG A 90 9.27 6.08 -27.96
C ARG A 90 8.38 6.64 -29.06
N LEU A 91 9.00 7.22 -30.09
CA LEU A 91 8.30 7.87 -31.21
C LEU A 91 7.32 6.92 -31.95
N PHE A 92 7.63 5.63 -32.01
CA PHE A 92 6.80 4.56 -32.60
C PHE A 92 6.47 3.49 -31.55
N GLY A 93 6.16 3.89 -30.31
CA GLY A 93 5.86 3.00 -29.20
C GLY A 93 4.39 2.57 -29.13
N LYS A 94 4.07 1.82 -28.08
CA LYS A 94 2.69 1.49 -27.72
C LYS A 94 1.94 2.78 -27.35
N LYS A 95 0.63 2.81 -27.63
CA LYS A 95 -0.25 3.93 -27.24
C LYS A 95 -0.45 3.95 -25.73
N SER A 96 -0.69 5.14 -25.18
CA SER A 96 -1.16 5.32 -23.82
C SER A 96 -2.54 4.67 -23.64
N ILE A 97 -2.83 4.21 -22.43
CA ILE A 97 -4.10 3.60 -22.04
C ILE A 97 -4.80 4.61 -21.14
N GLU A 98 -5.96 5.09 -21.54
CA GLU A 98 -6.76 6.00 -20.72
C GLU A 98 -7.36 5.28 -19.52
N VAL A 99 -7.46 5.98 -18.39
CA VAL A 99 -7.98 5.47 -17.11
C VAL A 99 -8.97 6.48 -16.53
N ASP A 100 -10.15 5.99 -16.12
CA ASP A 100 -11.17 6.85 -15.51
C ASP A 100 -11.08 6.85 -13.98
N ILE A 101 -10.67 5.72 -13.37
CA ILE A 101 -10.58 5.57 -11.93
C ILE A 101 -9.48 4.58 -11.55
N ALA A 102 -8.76 4.84 -10.47
CA ALA A 102 -7.83 3.89 -9.87
C ALA A 102 -8.51 3.07 -8.77
N PHE A 103 -8.21 1.79 -8.72
CA PHE A 103 -8.66 0.89 -7.65
C PHE A 103 -7.42 0.22 -7.01
N PRO A 104 -6.81 0.87 -6.01
CA PRO A 104 -5.69 0.30 -5.27
C PRO A 104 -6.12 -0.90 -4.42
N ILE A 105 -5.54 -2.06 -4.68
CA ILE A 105 -5.63 -3.27 -3.86
C ILE A 105 -4.24 -3.56 -3.32
N VAL A 106 -3.79 -2.67 -2.45
CA VAL A 106 -2.42 -2.63 -1.94
C VAL A 106 -2.40 -2.83 -0.43
N HIS A 107 -1.30 -3.36 0.10
CA HIS A 107 -1.14 -3.61 1.52
C HIS A 107 0.23 -3.15 2.01
N GLY A 108 0.24 -2.51 3.17
CA GLY A 108 1.43 -2.13 3.90
C GLY A 108 2.06 -0.79 3.48
N THR A 109 3.26 -0.55 3.98
CA THR A 109 3.99 0.71 3.80
C THR A 109 4.30 1.03 2.35
N ASN A 110 4.45 2.33 2.03
CA ASN A 110 4.68 2.92 0.71
C ASN A 110 3.51 2.79 -0.29
N VAL A 111 2.43 2.14 0.07
CA VAL A 111 1.28 1.95 -0.83
C VAL A 111 -0.08 2.12 -0.12
N GLU A 112 -0.20 1.72 1.16
CA GLU A 112 -1.45 1.84 1.94
C GLU A 112 -1.38 2.99 2.96
N ASP A 113 -0.20 3.53 3.20
CA ASP A 113 0.12 4.55 4.19
C ASP A 113 -0.15 5.99 3.76
N GLY A 114 -0.88 6.19 2.66
CA GLY A 114 -1.16 7.50 2.09
C GLY A 114 -0.20 7.91 0.96
N ALA A 115 0.93 7.23 0.77
CA ALA A 115 1.90 7.59 -0.26
C ALA A 115 1.34 7.42 -1.68
N LEU A 116 0.74 6.25 -1.98
CA LEU A 116 0.08 6.02 -3.27
C LEU A 116 -1.15 6.92 -3.45
N GLN A 117 -1.96 7.08 -2.40
CA GLN A 117 -3.14 7.94 -2.40
C GLN A 117 -2.77 9.40 -2.67
N GLY A 118 -1.65 9.88 -2.10
CA GLY A 118 -1.11 11.22 -2.35
C GLY A 118 -0.70 11.41 -3.81
N TYR A 119 -0.05 10.42 -4.40
CA TYR A 119 0.28 10.41 -5.82
C TYR A 119 -0.96 10.48 -6.71
N LEU A 120 -1.95 9.61 -6.48
CA LEU A 120 -3.21 9.57 -7.22
C LEU A 120 -3.96 10.90 -7.11
N LYS A 121 -4.03 11.46 -5.90
CA LYS A 121 -4.64 12.76 -5.66
C LYS A 121 -3.92 13.90 -6.38
N THR A 122 -2.59 13.89 -6.41
CA THR A 122 -1.77 14.92 -7.05
C THR A 122 -1.98 14.97 -8.56
N ILE A 123 -2.10 13.81 -9.22
CA ILE A 123 -2.38 13.75 -10.66
C ILE A 123 -3.87 13.94 -11.00
N GLY A 124 -4.74 14.01 -10.00
CA GLY A 124 -6.16 14.30 -10.17
C GLY A 124 -7.04 13.10 -10.57
N ILE A 125 -6.57 11.85 -10.41
CA ILE A 125 -7.39 10.67 -10.69
C ILE A 125 -8.31 10.34 -9.51
N PRO A 126 -9.62 10.12 -9.74
CA PRO A 126 -10.48 9.51 -8.74
C PRO A 126 -9.97 8.11 -8.36
N PHE A 127 -10.07 7.75 -7.08
CA PHE A 127 -9.67 6.41 -6.64
C PHE A 127 -10.59 5.85 -5.57
N VAL A 128 -10.65 4.54 -5.49
CA VAL A 128 -11.40 3.78 -4.48
C VAL A 128 -10.53 3.61 -3.24
N GLY A 129 -11.11 3.85 -2.07
CA GLY A 129 -10.44 3.65 -0.78
C GLY A 129 -10.34 4.91 0.06
N CYS A 130 -9.56 4.84 1.13
CA CYS A 130 -9.34 5.94 2.06
C CYS A 130 -8.52 7.06 1.43
N ASP A 131 -8.72 8.28 1.90
CA ASP A 131 -7.88 9.41 1.51
C ASP A 131 -6.48 9.36 2.16
N VAL A 132 -5.63 10.33 1.83
CA VAL A 132 -4.25 10.41 2.33
C VAL A 132 -4.19 10.43 3.86
N THR A 133 -5.04 11.25 4.49
CA THR A 133 -5.04 11.43 5.94
C THR A 133 -5.50 10.17 6.66
N SER A 134 -6.61 9.58 6.22
CA SER A 134 -7.15 8.35 6.80
C SER A 134 -6.21 7.17 6.62
N SER A 135 -5.55 7.06 5.45
CA SER A 135 -4.56 6.03 5.16
C SER A 135 -3.33 6.15 6.07
N ALA A 136 -2.77 7.36 6.20
CA ALA A 136 -1.61 7.60 7.05
C ALA A 136 -1.91 7.33 8.53
N LEU A 137 -3.04 7.84 9.04
CA LEU A 137 -3.48 7.61 10.41
C LEU A 137 -3.76 6.13 10.67
N GLY A 138 -4.43 5.44 9.75
CA GLY A 138 -4.77 4.02 9.89
C GLY A 138 -3.55 3.11 9.91
N MET A 139 -2.48 3.48 9.21
CA MET A 139 -1.23 2.72 9.20
C MET A 139 -0.42 2.92 10.49
N ASP A 140 -0.38 4.12 11.04
CA ASP A 140 0.35 4.46 12.26
C ASP A 140 -0.45 4.02 13.50
N LYS A 141 0.02 2.95 14.17
CA LYS A 141 -0.64 2.36 15.35
C LYS A 141 -0.70 3.30 16.55
N TYR A 142 0.28 4.18 16.68
CA TYR A 142 0.31 5.14 17.79
C TYR A 142 -0.62 6.32 17.51
N ALA A 143 -0.51 6.93 16.33
CA ALA A 143 -1.39 8.03 15.93
C ALA A 143 -2.87 7.60 15.93
N SER A 144 -3.18 6.41 15.41
CA SER A 144 -4.53 5.82 15.47
C SER A 144 -5.06 5.74 16.90
N LYS A 145 -4.25 5.24 17.85
CA LYS A 145 -4.64 5.15 19.27
C LYS A 145 -4.91 6.52 19.89
N VAL A 146 -4.05 7.52 19.60
CA VAL A 146 -4.21 8.88 20.11
C VAL A 146 -5.54 9.46 19.63
N VAL A 147 -5.82 9.36 18.32
CA VAL A 147 -7.08 9.89 17.74
C VAL A 147 -8.28 9.15 18.30
N LEU A 148 -8.24 7.82 18.41
CA LEU A 148 -9.35 7.01 18.95
C LEU A 148 -9.62 7.37 20.42
N LYS A 149 -8.58 7.49 21.25
CA LYS A 149 -8.68 7.83 22.67
C LYS A 149 -9.29 9.20 22.87
N GLU A 150 -8.88 10.20 22.07
CA GLU A 150 -9.42 11.57 22.13
C GLU A 150 -10.90 11.63 21.75
N ASN A 151 -11.35 10.69 20.89
CA ASN A 151 -12.76 10.56 20.51
C ASN A 151 -13.58 9.60 21.39
N GLY A 152 -13.07 9.22 22.57
CA GLY A 152 -13.77 8.41 23.55
C GLY A 152 -13.85 6.91 23.20
N VAL A 153 -13.10 6.44 22.21
CA VAL A 153 -13.01 5.02 21.87
C VAL A 153 -12.01 4.34 22.80
N PRO A 154 -12.38 3.28 23.51
CA PRO A 154 -11.49 2.54 24.39
C PRO A 154 -10.30 1.95 23.61
N VAL A 155 -9.09 2.25 24.04
CA VAL A 155 -7.84 1.70 23.49
C VAL A 155 -6.95 1.18 24.62
N LEU A 156 -6.16 0.17 24.35
CA LEU A 156 -5.15 -0.30 25.31
C LEU A 156 -4.08 0.76 25.48
N ASP A 157 -3.60 0.97 26.69
CA ASP A 157 -2.47 1.84 26.96
C ASP A 157 -1.22 1.36 26.22
N GLY A 158 -0.34 2.29 25.92
CA GLY A 158 0.89 2.01 25.18
C GLY A 158 1.84 3.19 25.25
N TYR A 159 3.11 2.88 25.11
CA TYR A 159 4.19 3.86 25.02
C TYR A 159 4.85 3.78 23.66
N CYS A 160 5.07 4.94 23.02
CA CYS A 160 5.78 5.02 21.75
C CYS A 160 7.18 5.61 21.98
N PHE A 161 8.19 5.00 21.39
CA PHE A 161 9.56 5.47 21.41
C PHE A 161 10.25 5.24 20.07
N THR A 162 11.32 5.96 19.84
CA THR A 162 12.11 5.91 18.61
C THR A 162 13.54 5.47 18.91
N THR A 163 14.33 5.22 17.88
CA THR A 163 15.75 4.88 18.03
C THR A 163 16.56 6.00 18.69
N SER A 164 16.13 7.25 18.58
CA SER A 164 16.79 8.37 19.27
C SER A 164 16.61 8.34 20.78
N ASP A 165 15.56 7.67 21.27
CA ASP A 165 15.26 7.57 22.69
C ASP A 165 16.08 6.48 23.41
N TYR A 166 16.87 5.70 22.64
CA TYR A 166 17.71 4.63 23.22
C TYR A 166 18.76 5.11 24.24
N ALA A 167 19.15 6.37 24.18
CA ALA A 167 20.03 6.97 25.20
C ALA A 167 19.39 6.98 26.61
N GLU A 168 18.06 6.95 26.68
CA GLU A 168 17.27 6.98 27.92
C GLU A 168 16.49 5.66 28.12
N ILE A 169 16.98 4.54 27.60
CA ILE A 169 16.26 3.26 27.58
C ILE A 169 15.78 2.81 28.96
N ASP A 170 16.59 3.02 30.01
CA ASP A 170 16.20 2.65 31.37
C ASP A 170 14.98 3.47 31.85
N SER A 171 14.92 4.75 31.55
CA SER A 171 13.77 5.59 31.86
C SER A 171 12.51 5.16 31.10
N ILE A 172 12.66 4.70 29.85
CA ILE A 172 11.56 4.12 29.06
C ILE A 172 11.07 2.84 29.70
N LEU A 173 11.99 1.93 30.07
CA LEU A 173 11.63 0.66 30.71
C LEU A 173 10.91 0.88 32.04
N ASP A 174 11.36 1.84 32.87
CA ASP A 174 10.68 2.21 34.12
C ASP A 174 9.25 2.66 33.89
N LYS A 175 9.00 3.46 32.82
CA LYS A 175 7.64 3.88 32.45
C LYS A 175 6.78 2.71 31.97
N VAL A 176 7.34 1.84 31.11
CA VAL A 176 6.65 0.64 30.63
C VAL A 176 6.25 -0.26 31.79
N GLU A 177 7.17 -0.50 32.74
CA GLU A 177 6.89 -1.32 33.94
C GLU A 177 5.80 -0.73 34.81
N LYS A 178 5.82 0.58 34.99
CA LYS A 178 4.85 1.29 35.83
C LYS A 178 3.46 1.39 35.19
N GLU A 179 3.39 1.66 33.90
CA GLU A 179 2.14 2.02 33.21
C GLU A 179 1.49 0.84 32.47
N ILE A 180 2.29 -0.13 32.02
CA ILE A 180 1.81 -1.25 31.21
C ILE A 180 2.03 -2.59 31.94
N GLY A 181 3.22 -2.80 32.50
CA GLY A 181 3.66 -4.06 33.09
C GLY A 181 4.03 -5.12 32.05
N TYR A 182 4.34 -6.33 32.54
CA TYR A 182 4.65 -7.50 31.72
C TYR A 182 3.57 -8.59 31.84
N PRO A 183 3.33 -9.37 30.78
CA PRO A 183 3.97 -9.33 29.47
C PRO A 183 3.51 -8.13 28.64
N ALA A 184 4.45 -7.46 27.95
CA ALA A 184 4.19 -6.36 27.05
C ALA A 184 4.42 -6.77 25.58
N ILE A 185 3.60 -6.27 24.66
CA ILE A 185 3.80 -6.51 23.24
C ILE A 185 4.50 -5.31 22.62
N VAL A 186 5.65 -5.56 22.01
CA VAL A 186 6.42 -4.57 21.26
C VAL A 186 6.06 -4.71 19.78
N LYS A 187 5.68 -3.58 19.15
CA LYS A 187 5.24 -3.56 17.74
C LYS A 187 5.92 -2.41 17.00
N PRO A 188 6.37 -2.60 15.76
CA PRO A 188 6.65 -1.49 14.86
C PRO A 188 5.38 -0.65 14.68
N VAL A 189 5.55 0.68 14.59
CA VAL A 189 4.43 1.62 14.49
C VAL A 189 3.65 1.42 13.19
N ASP A 190 4.36 1.21 12.07
CA ASP A 190 3.87 1.26 10.70
C ASP A 190 3.96 -0.04 9.89
N LEU A 191 4.28 -1.18 10.52
CA LEU A 191 4.31 -2.48 9.83
C LEU A 191 3.06 -3.31 10.11
N GLY A 192 2.56 -3.99 9.08
CA GLY A 192 1.43 -4.92 9.13
C GLY A 192 1.86 -6.40 9.30
N SER A 193 0.90 -7.32 9.15
CA SER A 193 1.09 -8.78 9.10
C SER A 193 1.95 -9.37 10.23
N SER A 194 1.91 -8.76 11.41
CA SER A 194 2.72 -9.17 12.58
C SER A 194 4.24 -9.14 12.38
N VAL A 195 4.72 -8.49 11.31
CA VAL A 195 6.15 -8.34 11.06
C VAL A 195 6.78 -7.47 12.15
N GLY A 196 7.88 -7.96 12.75
CA GLY A 196 8.61 -7.26 13.81
C GLY A 196 7.90 -7.20 15.17
N ILE A 197 6.79 -7.93 15.37
CA ILE A 197 6.13 -8.02 16.67
C ILE A 197 6.91 -8.98 17.57
N SER A 198 7.11 -8.58 18.82
CA SER A 198 7.71 -9.42 19.87
C SER A 198 6.94 -9.26 21.18
N VAL A 199 7.14 -10.25 22.09
CA VAL A 199 6.55 -10.25 23.43
C VAL A 199 7.67 -10.17 24.45
N ALA A 200 7.75 -9.03 25.15
CA ALA A 200 8.64 -8.88 26.30
C ALA A 200 7.96 -9.45 27.54
N ARG A 201 8.57 -10.47 28.15
CA ARG A 201 8.03 -11.15 29.35
C ARG A 201 8.56 -10.56 30.65
N ASN A 202 9.64 -9.82 30.57
CA ASN A 202 10.32 -9.12 31.66
C ASN A 202 11.24 -8.05 31.06
N ARG A 203 11.99 -7.34 31.89
CA ARG A 203 12.90 -6.25 31.50
C ARG A 203 14.16 -6.74 30.74
N SER A 204 14.57 -8.00 30.88
CA SER A 204 15.83 -8.55 30.33
C SER A 204 15.66 -9.13 28.92
#